data_f208b75fd09b4fc8a48ff6f6b98b3aef
#
_entry.id   f208b75fd09b4fc8a48ff6f6b98b3aef
#
_cell.length_a   1.000
_cell.length_b   1.000
_cell.length_c   1.000
_cell.angle_alpha   90.00
_cell.angle_beta   90.00
_cell.angle_gamma   90.00
#
_symmetry.space_group_name_H-M   'P 1'
#
loop_
_entity.id
_entity.type
_entity.pdbx_description
1 polymer ?
#
loop_
_entity_poly.entity_id
_entity_poly.type
_entity_poly.pdbx_seq_one_letter_code
_entity_poly.pdbx_strand_id
1 'polypeptide(L)'
;MLHEFWHNFTHNLFKPLLLFFYFGFLIPILKVRFEFPYLIYQGLTMYLLLAIGWHGGEELAAIKPANIGSIVGFMVLGFVVNFLIGILAYVLLSGMSPMRRIDRATIAGYYGSDSAGTFATCVAVLTSLGITFNAYMPVMLAVMEIPGCLVALYLVARLRNRGMDPAGNMPDEPGYPTPPRARDGPGTAIRPGLNADEITRPASKVAVLNEVLLNPGLCLLVGAVVIGFVSGLQGQKVIHDNDTFFVSAFQGALCLFLLEMGMTASRKLKDLQSAGIGFVVFGLLAPNIFAPLGILVAHGYAHLTHTEFKPGTYVLFAVLCGAASYIAVPAVQRLAVPETSATLPLAASLGLTFSYNVTFGIPLYIEFERLMG
;
A
#
# COMPACT_ATOMS: atom_id res chain seq x y z
N MET A 1 -4.68 -20.46 -25.48
CA MET A 1 -4.26 -20.18 -24.09
C MET A 1 -3.00 -19.28 -24.03
N LEU A 2 -1.76 -19.75 -24.34
CA LEU A 2 -0.54 -18.91 -24.24
C LEU A 2 -0.56 -17.71 -25.20
N HIS A 3 -1.05 -17.86 -26.42
CA HIS A 3 -1.19 -16.79 -27.41
C HIS A 3 -2.26 -15.77 -26.99
N GLU A 4 -3.38 -16.21 -26.45
CA GLU A 4 -4.45 -15.34 -25.95
C GLU A 4 -4.00 -14.57 -24.70
N PHE A 5 -3.30 -15.28 -23.78
CA PHE A 5 -2.64 -14.65 -22.64
C PHE A 5 -1.73 -13.50 -23.12
N TRP A 6 -0.82 -13.77 -24.05
CA TRP A 6 0.12 -12.78 -24.54
C TRP A 6 -0.55 -11.62 -25.27
N HIS A 7 -1.57 -11.90 -26.05
CA HIS A 7 -2.38 -10.89 -26.74
C HIS A 7 -3.11 -9.97 -25.74
N ASN A 8 -3.80 -10.53 -24.78
CA ASN A 8 -4.52 -9.77 -23.74
C ASN A 8 -3.54 -8.96 -22.87
N PHE A 9 -2.44 -9.57 -22.48
CA PHE A 9 -1.39 -8.93 -21.69
C PHE A 9 -0.82 -7.71 -22.42
N THR A 10 -0.38 -7.87 -23.65
CA THR A 10 0.18 -6.75 -24.45
C THR A 10 -0.85 -5.68 -24.73
N HIS A 11 -2.11 -6.04 -25.03
CA HIS A 11 -3.18 -5.07 -25.21
C HIS A 11 -3.42 -4.23 -23.95
N ASN A 12 -3.36 -4.83 -22.76
CA ASN A 12 -3.53 -4.13 -21.49
C ASN A 12 -2.38 -3.16 -21.20
N LEU A 13 -1.13 -3.49 -21.61
CA LEU A 13 0.03 -2.61 -21.42
C LEU A 13 -0.06 -1.27 -22.15
N PHE A 14 -0.83 -1.19 -23.23
CA PHE A 14 -0.95 0.02 -24.04
C PHE A 14 -2.26 0.80 -23.82
N LYS A 15 -2.96 0.54 -22.72
CA LYS A 15 -4.13 1.35 -22.36
C LYS A 15 -3.73 2.79 -22.02
N PRO A 16 -4.55 3.79 -22.35
CA PRO A 16 -4.25 5.22 -22.11
C PRO A 16 -3.80 5.49 -20.68
N LEU A 17 -4.43 4.84 -19.73
CA LEU A 17 -4.12 4.94 -18.30
C LEU A 17 -2.64 4.64 -18.01
N LEU A 18 -2.12 3.52 -18.54
CA LEU A 18 -0.73 3.11 -18.36
C LEU A 18 0.24 3.97 -19.19
N LEU A 19 -0.17 4.45 -20.34
CA LEU A 19 0.63 5.35 -21.16
C LEU A 19 0.93 6.67 -20.43
N PHE A 20 -0.01 7.20 -19.64
CA PHE A 20 0.26 8.36 -18.77
C PHE A 20 1.30 8.06 -17.71
N PHE A 21 1.28 6.87 -17.10
CA PHE A 21 2.33 6.44 -16.17
C PHE A 21 3.69 6.33 -16.86
N TYR A 22 3.77 5.69 -18.03
CA TYR A 22 5.03 5.56 -18.78
C TYR A 22 5.57 6.91 -19.22
N PHE A 23 4.71 7.80 -19.69
CA PHE A 23 5.10 9.16 -20.04
C PHE A 23 5.64 9.91 -18.82
N GLY A 24 4.96 9.84 -17.68
CA GLY A 24 5.46 10.41 -16.42
C GLY A 24 6.82 9.84 -16.03
N PHE A 25 7.02 8.53 -16.16
CA PHE A 25 8.28 7.86 -15.85
C PHE A 25 9.43 8.32 -16.75
N LEU A 26 9.17 8.64 -18.01
CA LEU A 26 10.16 9.14 -18.98
C LEU A 26 10.59 10.59 -18.73
N ILE A 27 9.73 11.44 -18.18
CA ILE A 27 10.03 12.88 -17.97
C ILE A 27 11.34 13.10 -17.20
N PRO A 28 11.58 12.49 -16.02
CA PRO A 28 12.86 12.64 -15.31
C PRO A 28 14.06 12.03 -16.05
N ILE A 29 13.86 10.94 -16.80
CA ILE A 29 14.92 10.29 -17.60
C ILE A 29 15.36 11.22 -18.72
N LEU A 30 14.43 11.87 -19.39
CA LEU A 30 14.68 12.86 -20.44
C LEU A 30 15.20 14.19 -19.90
N LYS A 31 15.34 14.33 -18.57
CA LYS A 31 15.80 15.55 -17.89
C LYS A 31 14.95 16.78 -18.20
N VAL A 32 13.66 16.57 -18.51
CA VAL A 32 12.72 17.66 -18.70
C VAL A 32 12.48 18.34 -17.33
N ARG A 33 12.64 19.67 -17.30
CA ARG A 33 12.40 20.47 -16.08
C ARG A 33 10.89 20.70 -15.89
N PHE A 34 10.19 19.65 -15.54
CA PHE A 34 8.76 19.69 -15.22
C PHE A 34 8.56 19.19 -13.79
N GLU A 35 7.86 19.97 -12.99
CA GLU A 35 7.45 19.61 -11.63
C GLU A 35 5.94 19.64 -11.57
N PHE A 36 5.37 18.53 -11.14
CA PHE A 36 3.94 18.44 -10.90
C PHE A 36 3.62 19.19 -9.60
N PRO A 37 2.71 20.19 -9.62
CA PRO A 37 2.41 20.94 -8.40
C PRO A 37 1.86 20.05 -7.30
N TYR A 38 2.49 20.09 -6.12
CA TYR A 38 2.13 19.22 -5.00
C TYR A 38 0.66 19.37 -4.58
N LEU A 39 0.10 20.58 -4.64
CA LEU A 39 -1.32 20.83 -4.35
C LEU A 39 -2.26 20.11 -5.31
N ILE A 40 -1.90 20.01 -6.59
CA ILE A 40 -2.69 19.26 -7.58
C ILE A 40 -2.62 17.76 -7.27
N TYR A 41 -1.44 17.24 -6.95
CA TYR A 41 -1.27 15.85 -6.52
C TYR A 41 -2.14 15.51 -5.29
N GLN A 42 -2.11 16.38 -4.27
CA GLN A 42 -2.96 16.20 -3.09
C GLN A 42 -4.46 16.25 -3.45
N GLY A 43 -4.89 17.21 -4.28
CA GLY A 43 -6.26 17.33 -4.75
C GLY A 43 -6.72 16.08 -5.52
N LEU A 44 -5.88 15.56 -6.42
CA LEU A 44 -6.16 14.31 -7.15
C LEU A 44 -6.27 13.11 -6.19
N THR A 45 -5.37 12.99 -5.22
CA THR A 45 -5.41 11.92 -4.22
C THR A 45 -6.70 11.97 -3.41
N MET A 46 -7.09 13.16 -2.92
CA MET A 46 -8.36 13.34 -2.19
C MET A 46 -9.56 12.99 -3.07
N TYR A 47 -9.58 13.48 -4.31
CA TYR A 47 -10.65 13.20 -5.27
C TYR A 47 -10.80 11.69 -5.53
N LEU A 48 -9.71 10.99 -5.79
CA LEU A 48 -9.74 9.54 -6.06
C LEU A 48 -10.27 8.75 -4.87
N LEU A 49 -9.85 9.10 -3.64
CA LEU A 49 -10.35 8.46 -2.42
C LEU A 49 -11.85 8.71 -2.21
N LEU A 50 -12.31 9.95 -2.46
CA LEU A 50 -13.72 10.30 -2.36
C LEU A 50 -14.54 9.57 -3.43
N ALA A 51 -14.07 9.51 -4.68
CA ALA A 51 -14.76 8.84 -5.76
C ALA A 51 -14.89 7.32 -5.55
N ILE A 52 -13.80 6.68 -5.09
CA ILE A 52 -13.79 5.25 -4.75
C ILE A 52 -14.75 4.98 -3.58
N GLY A 53 -14.69 5.81 -2.53
CA GLY A 53 -15.56 5.67 -1.37
C GLY A 53 -17.04 5.90 -1.71
N TRP A 54 -17.35 6.95 -2.49
CA TRP A 54 -18.68 7.25 -2.95
C TRP A 54 -19.30 6.05 -3.69
N HIS A 55 -18.63 5.57 -4.72
CA HIS A 55 -19.12 4.44 -5.53
C HIS A 55 -19.29 3.16 -4.70
N GLY A 56 -18.30 2.86 -3.83
CA GLY A 56 -18.41 1.71 -2.93
C GLY A 56 -19.56 1.83 -1.92
N GLY A 57 -19.81 3.02 -1.39
CA GLY A 57 -20.91 3.28 -0.46
C GLY A 57 -22.28 3.13 -1.13
N GLU A 58 -22.44 3.69 -2.30
CA GLU A 58 -23.65 3.60 -3.12
C GLU A 58 -24.04 2.13 -3.41
N GLU A 59 -23.09 1.33 -3.86
CA GLU A 59 -23.33 -0.08 -4.11
C GLU A 59 -23.57 -0.88 -2.81
N LEU A 60 -22.96 -0.49 -1.68
CA LEU A 60 -23.25 -1.10 -0.36
C LEU A 60 -24.72 -0.94 0.05
N ALA A 61 -25.34 0.17 -0.29
CA ALA A 61 -26.76 0.39 0.01
C ALA A 61 -27.70 -0.61 -0.70
N ALA A 62 -27.23 -1.23 -1.79
CA ALA A 62 -27.96 -2.24 -2.54
C ALA A 62 -27.77 -3.68 -2.01
N ILE A 63 -26.88 -3.89 -1.01
CA ILE A 63 -26.56 -5.22 -0.49
C ILE A 63 -27.70 -5.74 0.40
N LYS A 64 -28.11 -7.00 0.16
CA LYS A 64 -29.11 -7.67 0.99
C LYS A 64 -28.53 -8.01 2.39
N PRO A 65 -29.30 -7.81 3.47
CA PRO A 65 -28.84 -8.09 4.85
C PRO A 65 -28.31 -9.50 5.08
N ALA A 66 -28.84 -10.49 4.37
CA ALA A 66 -28.43 -11.89 4.50
C ALA A 66 -26.92 -12.14 4.19
N ASN A 67 -26.28 -11.28 3.41
CA ASN A 67 -24.89 -11.44 2.98
C ASN A 67 -23.88 -10.70 3.87
N ILE A 68 -24.33 -9.92 4.85
CA ILE A 68 -23.45 -9.08 5.68
C ILE A 68 -22.42 -9.93 6.45
N GLY A 69 -22.84 -11.08 7.00
CA GLY A 69 -21.94 -11.95 7.76
C GLY A 69 -20.75 -12.46 6.95
N SER A 70 -20.99 -12.88 5.71
CA SER A 70 -19.94 -13.31 4.78
C SER A 70 -19.01 -12.15 4.38
N ILE A 71 -19.56 -10.96 4.15
CA ILE A 71 -18.76 -9.77 3.79
C ILE A 71 -17.85 -9.37 4.96
N VAL A 72 -18.37 -9.30 6.18
CA VAL A 72 -17.59 -8.99 7.40
C VAL A 72 -16.51 -10.05 7.62
N GLY A 73 -16.84 -11.34 7.46
CA GLY A 73 -15.87 -12.42 7.54
C GLY A 73 -14.74 -12.29 6.53
N PHE A 74 -15.05 -11.89 5.29
CA PHE A 74 -14.02 -11.64 4.27
C PHE A 74 -13.15 -10.42 4.60
N MET A 75 -13.73 -9.37 5.17
CA MET A 75 -12.95 -8.20 5.65
C MET A 75 -11.99 -8.57 6.78
N VAL A 76 -12.44 -9.37 7.75
CA VAL A 76 -11.57 -9.88 8.82
C VAL A 76 -10.46 -10.76 8.25
N LEU A 77 -10.78 -11.61 7.27
CA LEU A 77 -9.78 -12.41 6.57
C LEU A 77 -8.75 -11.52 5.86
N GLY A 78 -9.17 -10.48 5.14
CA GLY A 78 -8.28 -9.52 4.47
C GLY A 78 -7.33 -8.83 5.46
N PHE A 79 -7.85 -8.39 6.60
CA PHE A 79 -7.05 -7.83 7.68
C PHE A 79 -5.97 -8.81 8.16
N VAL A 80 -6.35 -10.06 8.44
CA VAL A 80 -5.43 -11.10 8.92
C VAL A 80 -4.40 -11.46 7.85
N VAL A 81 -4.82 -11.57 6.60
CA VAL A 81 -3.91 -11.88 5.48
C VAL A 81 -2.85 -10.80 5.31
N ASN A 82 -3.23 -9.51 5.30
CA ASN A 82 -2.26 -8.42 5.18
C ASN A 82 -1.32 -8.35 6.41
N PHE A 83 -1.82 -8.63 7.60
CA PHE A 83 -0.96 -8.75 8.78
C PHE A 83 0.10 -9.86 8.60
N LEU A 84 -0.32 -11.03 8.12
CA LEU A 84 0.59 -12.16 7.86
C LEU A 84 1.54 -11.86 6.70
N ILE A 85 1.10 -11.18 5.65
CA ILE A 85 1.95 -10.73 4.54
C ILE A 85 3.03 -9.78 5.06
N GLY A 86 2.71 -8.86 5.96
CA GLY A 86 3.73 -7.99 6.58
C GLY A 86 4.77 -8.80 7.35
N ILE A 87 4.38 -9.78 8.13
CA ILE A 87 5.32 -10.68 8.82
C ILE A 87 6.16 -11.48 7.80
N LEU A 88 5.54 -12.02 6.77
CA LEU A 88 6.23 -12.76 5.70
C LEU A 88 7.22 -11.86 4.95
N ALA A 89 6.85 -10.62 4.65
CA ALA A 89 7.74 -9.63 4.05
C ALA A 89 8.99 -9.38 4.91
N TYR A 90 8.84 -9.27 6.25
CA TYR A 90 9.97 -9.16 7.16
C TYR A 90 10.91 -10.36 7.10
N VAL A 91 10.35 -11.57 7.08
CA VAL A 91 11.13 -12.82 7.00
C VAL A 91 11.90 -12.90 5.67
N LEU A 92 11.22 -12.63 4.54
CA LEU A 92 11.84 -12.64 3.22
C LEU A 92 12.96 -11.59 3.12
N LEU A 93 12.72 -10.35 3.56
CA LEU A 93 13.74 -9.30 3.60
C LEU A 93 14.93 -9.68 4.48
N SER A 94 14.69 -10.40 5.57
CA SER A 94 15.76 -10.86 6.48
C SER A 94 16.70 -11.86 5.80
N GLY A 95 16.21 -12.65 4.87
CA GLY A 95 17.03 -13.58 4.08
C GLY A 95 17.66 -12.97 2.82
N MET A 96 17.07 -11.89 2.28
CA MET A 96 17.46 -11.34 0.97
C MET A 96 18.33 -10.09 1.05
N SER A 97 18.28 -9.33 2.16
CA SER A 97 18.96 -8.04 2.26
C SER A 97 19.70 -7.87 3.59
N PRO A 98 20.97 -7.37 3.57
CA PRO A 98 21.75 -7.11 4.77
C PRO A 98 21.38 -5.78 5.46
N MET A 99 20.22 -5.19 5.14
CA MET A 99 19.74 -3.94 5.74
C MET A 99 19.60 -4.06 7.26
N ARG A 100 19.60 -2.92 7.96
CA ARG A 100 19.32 -2.87 9.41
C ARG A 100 17.94 -3.49 9.70
N ARG A 101 17.82 -4.14 10.84
CA ARG A 101 16.56 -4.81 11.24
C ARG A 101 15.39 -3.84 11.37
N ILE A 102 15.66 -2.61 11.81
CA ILE A 102 14.64 -1.57 11.89
C ILE A 102 14.11 -1.19 10.50
N ASP A 103 14.99 -1.03 9.51
CA ASP A 103 14.58 -0.69 8.14
C ASP A 103 13.78 -1.84 7.51
N ARG A 104 14.15 -3.10 7.77
CA ARG A 104 13.36 -4.28 7.37
C ARG A 104 11.98 -4.31 8.03
N ALA A 105 11.92 -3.98 9.33
CA ALA A 105 10.66 -3.96 10.07
C ALA A 105 9.69 -2.89 9.55
N THR A 106 10.20 -1.72 9.21
CA THR A 106 9.40 -0.63 8.66
C THR A 106 8.96 -0.93 7.23
N ILE A 107 9.83 -1.44 6.36
CA ILE A 107 9.47 -1.88 5.01
C ILE A 107 8.40 -2.98 5.05
N ALA A 108 8.52 -3.93 5.96
CA ALA A 108 7.51 -4.98 6.16
C ALA A 108 6.12 -4.41 6.46
N GLY A 109 6.05 -3.30 7.21
CA GLY A 109 4.79 -2.58 7.42
C GLY A 109 4.18 -2.01 6.15
N TYR A 110 5.00 -1.52 5.20
CA TYR A 110 4.50 -1.05 3.91
C TYR A 110 3.87 -2.18 3.10
N TYR A 111 4.44 -3.39 3.15
CA TYR A 111 3.90 -4.58 2.46
C TYR A 111 2.77 -5.29 3.22
N GLY A 112 2.66 -5.08 4.51
CA GLY A 112 1.50 -5.53 5.32
C GLY A 112 0.29 -4.61 5.22
N SER A 113 0.36 -3.61 4.35
CA SER A 113 -0.70 -2.65 4.03
C SER A 113 -0.88 -2.62 2.52
N ASP A 114 -1.96 -2.03 2.08
CA ASP A 114 -2.29 -1.91 0.67
C ASP A 114 -1.89 -0.54 0.07
N SER A 115 -2.37 -0.27 -1.15
CA SER A 115 -2.12 0.97 -1.88
C SER A 115 -3.37 1.45 -2.59
N ALA A 116 -3.92 2.56 -2.13
CA ALA A 116 -5.09 3.19 -2.73
C ALA A 116 -4.88 3.53 -4.22
N GLY A 117 -3.68 3.98 -4.62
CA GLY A 117 -3.39 4.27 -6.03
C GLY A 117 -3.31 3.01 -6.89
N THR A 118 -2.75 1.90 -6.38
CA THR A 118 -2.75 0.62 -7.10
C THR A 118 -4.19 0.07 -7.22
N PHE A 119 -4.96 0.18 -6.14
CA PHE A 119 -6.38 -0.20 -6.14
C PHE A 119 -7.18 0.60 -7.15
N ALA A 120 -7.07 1.94 -7.14
CA ALA A 120 -7.74 2.83 -8.10
C ALA A 120 -7.40 2.47 -9.55
N THR A 121 -6.12 2.20 -9.82
CA THR A 121 -5.65 1.78 -11.14
C THR A 121 -6.29 0.44 -11.54
N CYS A 122 -6.34 -0.52 -10.63
CA CYS A 122 -6.98 -1.81 -10.89
C CYS A 122 -8.48 -1.66 -11.16
N VAL A 123 -9.20 -0.88 -10.36
CA VAL A 123 -10.62 -0.57 -10.58
C VAL A 123 -10.84 -0.02 -12.00
N ALA A 124 -10.03 0.96 -12.40
CA ALA A 124 -10.13 1.56 -13.74
C ALA A 124 -9.85 0.55 -14.88
N VAL A 125 -8.84 -0.32 -14.70
CA VAL A 125 -8.52 -1.38 -15.66
C VAL A 125 -9.67 -2.38 -15.76
N LEU A 126 -10.19 -2.88 -14.63
CA LEU A 126 -11.32 -3.81 -14.59
C LEU A 126 -12.57 -3.21 -15.25
N THR A 127 -12.91 -1.96 -14.90
CA THR A 127 -14.04 -1.22 -15.51
C THR A 127 -13.87 -1.11 -17.02
N SER A 128 -12.68 -0.77 -17.51
CA SER A 128 -12.39 -0.65 -18.95
C SER A 128 -12.46 -1.99 -19.70
N LEU A 129 -12.35 -3.11 -18.99
CA LEU A 129 -12.48 -4.48 -19.51
C LEU A 129 -13.90 -5.03 -19.34
N GLY A 130 -14.81 -4.31 -18.68
CA GLY A 130 -16.14 -4.80 -18.35
C GLY A 130 -16.15 -5.91 -17.29
N ILE A 131 -15.05 -6.06 -16.52
CA ILE A 131 -14.94 -7.04 -15.44
C ILE A 131 -15.55 -6.46 -14.18
N THR A 132 -16.62 -7.08 -13.69
CA THR A 132 -17.34 -6.63 -12.50
C THR A 132 -16.69 -7.15 -11.22
N PHE A 133 -16.85 -6.39 -10.12
CA PHE A 133 -16.37 -6.73 -8.78
C PHE A 133 -17.45 -6.42 -7.73
N ASN A 134 -17.26 -6.89 -6.51
CA ASN A 134 -18.21 -6.66 -5.43
C ASN A 134 -18.04 -5.26 -4.83
N ALA A 135 -19.15 -4.62 -4.56
CA ALA A 135 -19.30 -3.24 -4.08
C ALA A 135 -18.51 -2.89 -2.82
N TYR A 136 -18.29 -3.84 -1.94
CA TYR A 136 -17.61 -3.63 -0.65
C TYR A 136 -16.07 -3.55 -0.77
N MET A 137 -15.50 -3.71 -1.97
CA MET A 137 -14.04 -3.68 -2.13
C MET A 137 -13.37 -2.35 -1.71
N PRO A 138 -13.99 -1.16 -1.85
CA PRO A 138 -13.45 0.06 -1.25
C PRO A 138 -13.40 0.02 0.29
N VAL A 139 -14.34 -0.66 0.95
CA VAL A 139 -14.27 -0.87 2.40
C VAL A 139 -13.16 -1.87 2.76
N MET A 140 -12.98 -2.90 1.94
CA MET A 140 -11.86 -3.84 2.07
C MET A 140 -10.51 -3.12 1.99
N LEU A 141 -10.34 -2.18 1.05
CA LEU A 141 -9.17 -1.30 0.97
C LEU A 141 -8.91 -0.61 2.32
N ALA A 142 -9.93 0.05 2.90
CA ALA A 142 -9.80 0.73 4.18
C ALA A 142 -9.40 -0.21 5.34
N VAL A 143 -9.94 -1.42 5.35
CA VAL A 143 -9.64 -2.44 6.38
C VAL A 143 -8.22 -2.98 6.23
N MET A 144 -7.78 -3.24 5.00
CA MET A 144 -6.47 -3.83 4.72
C MET A 144 -5.32 -2.81 4.79
N GLU A 145 -5.59 -1.51 4.90
CA GLU A 145 -4.58 -0.48 5.13
C GLU A 145 -3.99 -0.51 6.55
N ILE A 146 -4.78 -0.93 7.54
CA ILE A 146 -4.43 -0.88 8.98
C ILE A 146 -3.34 -1.89 9.38
N PRO A 147 -3.37 -3.16 8.96
CA PRO A 147 -2.47 -4.20 9.45
C PRO A 147 -0.99 -3.87 9.33
N GLY A 148 -0.57 -3.21 8.25
CA GLY A 148 0.83 -2.85 8.03
C GLY A 148 1.40 -1.92 9.08
N CYS A 149 0.62 -0.95 9.55
CA CYS A 149 1.01 -0.10 10.66
C CYS A 149 1.26 -0.92 11.92
N LEU A 150 0.34 -1.86 12.23
CA LEU A 150 0.45 -2.71 13.42
C LEU A 150 1.66 -3.66 13.34
N VAL A 151 1.94 -4.24 12.16
CA VAL A 151 3.12 -5.09 11.94
C VAL A 151 4.41 -4.31 12.19
N ALA A 152 4.56 -3.12 11.59
CA ALA A 152 5.74 -2.28 11.78
C ALA A 152 5.95 -1.96 13.26
N LEU A 153 4.91 -1.49 13.94
CA LEU A 153 4.96 -1.13 15.35
C LEU A 153 5.30 -2.33 16.25
N TYR A 154 4.70 -3.48 15.97
CA TYR A 154 4.98 -4.73 16.71
C TYR A 154 6.45 -5.14 16.54
N LEU A 155 6.95 -5.18 15.30
CA LEU A 155 8.33 -5.58 15.03
C LEU A 155 9.33 -4.60 15.64
N VAL A 156 9.11 -3.28 15.50
CA VAL A 156 9.98 -2.26 16.09
C VAL A 156 9.96 -2.32 17.62
N ALA A 157 8.80 -2.47 18.25
CA ALA A 157 8.69 -2.65 19.69
C ALA A 157 9.49 -3.87 20.16
N ARG A 158 9.45 -4.97 19.39
CA ARG A 158 10.25 -6.17 19.69
C ARG A 158 11.75 -5.92 19.55
N LEU A 159 12.20 -5.10 18.58
CA LEU A 159 13.61 -4.71 18.43
C LEU A 159 14.06 -3.82 19.59
N ARG A 160 13.27 -2.82 19.98
CA ARG A 160 13.54 -1.95 21.15
C ARG A 160 13.70 -2.77 22.42
N ASN A 161 12.81 -3.75 22.66
CA ASN A 161 12.90 -4.66 23.81
C ASN A 161 14.10 -5.60 23.77
N ARG A 162 14.77 -5.76 22.62
CA ARG A 162 15.98 -6.57 22.44
C ARG A 162 17.27 -5.77 22.49
N GLY A 163 17.22 -4.51 22.92
CA GLY A 163 18.40 -3.68 23.11
C GLY A 163 18.80 -2.84 21.89
N MET A 164 17.85 -2.48 21.04
CA MET A 164 18.07 -1.50 19.95
C MET A 164 18.51 -0.16 20.56
N ASP A 165 19.52 0.47 19.98
CA ASP A 165 20.01 1.78 20.38
C ASP A 165 19.09 2.93 19.88
N PRO A 166 19.28 4.19 20.34
CA PRO A 166 18.49 5.33 19.86
C PRO A 166 18.71 5.68 18.37
N ALA A 167 19.76 5.16 17.73
CA ALA A 167 19.99 5.34 16.29
C ALA A 167 19.34 4.22 15.45
N GLY A 168 18.68 3.24 16.10
CA GLY A 168 17.99 2.14 15.45
C GLY A 168 18.87 0.93 15.13
N ASN A 169 20.07 0.82 15.70
CA ASN A 169 20.97 -0.32 15.46
C ASN A 169 20.81 -1.40 16.55
N MET A 170 20.91 -2.64 16.13
CA MET A 170 20.98 -3.77 17.09
C MET A 170 22.42 -4.02 17.53
N PRO A 171 22.65 -4.68 18.69
CA PRO A 171 23.99 -4.94 19.25
C PRO A 171 24.99 -5.61 18.31
N ASP A 172 24.50 -6.34 17.32
CA ASP A 172 25.29 -7.06 16.30
C ASP A 172 25.33 -6.33 14.94
N GLU A 173 24.78 -5.12 14.85
CA GLU A 173 24.77 -4.32 13.62
C GLU A 173 25.89 -3.26 13.61
N PRO A 174 26.40 -2.90 12.41
CA PRO A 174 27.35 -1.80 12.27
C PRO A 174 26.76 -0.47 12.79
N GLY A 175 27.56 0.27 13.55
CA GLY A 175 27.11 1.56 14.13
C GLY A 175 26.54 1.45 15.54
N TYR A 176 26.37 0.23 16.10
CA TYR A 176 26.01 0.07 17.51
C TYR A 176 27.15 0.58 18.41
N PRO A 177 26.87 1.42 19.42
CA PRO A 177 27.91 1.94 20.32
C PRO A 177 28.62 0.81 21.05
N THR A 178 29.92 0.61 20.74
CA THR A 178 30.74 -0.33 21.50
C THR A 178 31.01 0.28 22.89
N PRO A 179 30.73 -0.42 23.99
CA PRO A 179 31.12 0.09 25.32
C PRO A 179 32.63 0.37 25.33
N PRO A 180 33.08 1.50 25.91
CA PRO A 180 34.50 1.82 25.97
C PRO A 180 35.22 0.64 26.62
N ARG A 181 36.25 0.11 25.95
CA ARG A 181 37.13 -0.89 26.54
C ARG A 181 37.68 -0.28 27.81
N ALA A 182 37.52 -1.00 28.95
CA ALA A 182 37.93 -0.59 30.28
C ALA A 182 39.48 -0.46 30.44
N ARG A 183 40.13 0.29 29.52
CA ARG A 183 41.58 0.53 29.50
C ARG A 183 41.98 2.01 29.42
N ASP A 184 41.07 2.91 29.29
CA ASP A 184 41.38 4.34 29.31
C ASP A 184 40.99 4.91 30.69
N GLY A 185 42.01 5.36 31.42
CA GLY A 185 41.90 5.86 32.79
C GLY A 185 40.97 7.06 32.95
N PRO A 186 40.78 7.61 34.19
CA PRO A 186 39.79 8.62 34.49
C PRO A 186 40.18 9.98 33.86
N GLY A 187 39.75 10.22 32.64
CA GLY A 187 39.98 11.45 31.91
C GLY A 187 38.74 11.87 31.12
N THR A 188 38.02 12.80 31.69
CA THR A 188 37.10 13.77 31.02
C THR A 188 36.15 13.19 29.97
N ALA A 189 35.06 12.60 30.43
CA ALA A 189 33.87 12.44 29.63
C ALA A 189 33.23 13.83 29.37
N ILE A 190 33.50 14.42 28.22
CA ILE A 190 32.68 15.52 27.70
C ILE A 190 31.32 14.91 27.34
N ARG A 191 30.34 15.09 28.19
CA ARG A 191 28.92 14.84 27.87
C ARG A 191 28.46 15.90 26.86
N PRO A 192 28.05 15.57 25.64
CA PRO A 192 27.25 16.48 24.84
C PRO A 192 25.91 16.63 25.57
N GLY A 193 25.62 17.84 26.05
CA GLY A 193 24.36 18.17 26.69
C GLY A 193 23.23 18.20 25.66
N LEU A 194 22.60 17.06 25.45
CA LEU A 194 21.24 16.96 24.92
C LEU A 194 20.50 16.12 25.95
N ASN A 195 19.45 16.68 26.52
CA ASN A 195 18.56 15.99 27.45
C ASN A 195 17.99 14.74 26.76
N ALA A 196 18.57 13.58 27.03
CA ALA A 196 18.15 12.29 26.52
C ALA A 196 16.67 11.97 26.87
N ASP A 197 16.10 12.66 27.85
CA ASP A 197 14.73 12.46 28.31
C ASP A 197 13.65 13.11 27.41
N GLU A 198 14.01 14.01 26.49
CA GLU A 198 13.04 14.61 25.55
C GLU A 198 12.92 13.86 24.23
N ILE A 199 13.93 13.06 23.85
CA ILE A 199 13.96 12.35 22.57
C ILE A 199 13.35 10.93 22.67
N THR A 200 13.13 10.41 23.87
CA THR A 200 12.75 9.00 24.11
C THR A 200 11.41 8.79 24.81
N ARG A 201 10.43 9.65 24.61
CA ARG A 201 9.05 9.24 24.94
C ARG A 201 8.51 8.44 23.76
N PRO A 202 8.40 7.10 23.85
CA PRO A 202 7.68 6.34 22.84
C PRO A 202 6.28 6.94 22.75
N ALA A 203 5.84 7.30 21.55
CA ALA A 203 4.49 7.78 21.34
C ALA A 203 3.52 6.86 22.07
N SER A 204 2.62 7.42 22.86
CA SER A 204 1.62 6.64 23.60
C SER A 204 0.92 5.70 22.62
N LYS A 205 0.67 4.43 23.01
CA LYS A 205 -0.06 3.46 22.18
C LYS A 205 -1.38 4.06 21.66
N VAL A 206 -2.01 4.90 22.46
CA VAL A 206 -3.24 5.63 22.09
C VAL A 206 -2.96 6.68 21.01
N ALA A 207 -1.84 7.42 21.09
CA ALA A 207 -1.48 8.41 20.07
C ALA A 207 -1.20 7.74 18.71
N VAL A 208 -0.51 6.61 18.72
CA VAL A 208 -0.24 5.84 17.50
C VAL A 208 -1.52 5.24 16.93
N LEU A 209 -2.40 4.69 17.77
CA LEU A 209 -3.68 4.16 17.32
C LEU A 209 -4.57 5.27 16.73
N ASN A 210 -4.60 6.44 17.36
CA ASN A 210 -5.31 7.59 16.83
C ASN A 210 -4.74 8.04 15.48
N GLU A 211 -3.42 8.05 15.31
CA GLU A 211 -2.79 8.41 14.04
C GLU A 211 -3.14 7.42 12.92
N VAL A 212 -3.22 6.12 13.23
CA VAL A 212 -3.66 5.10 12.28
C VAL A 212 -5.13 5.28 11.91
N LEU A 213 -6.03 5.41 12.90
CA LEU A 213 -7.46 5.47 12.68
C LEU A 213 -7.93 6.83 12.14
N LEU A 214 -7.24 7.92 12.49
CA LEU A 214 -7.53 9.29 12.03
C LEU A 214 -6.61 9.72 10.86
N ASN A 215 -5.99 8.75 10.17
CA ASN A 215 -5.24 9.05 8.96
C ASN A 215 -6.15 9.79 7.96
N PRO A 216 -5.73 10.95 7.42
CA PRO A 216 -6.59 11.76 6.53
C PRO A 216 -7.11 10.98 5.31
N GLY A 217 -6.29 10.11 4.71
CA GLY A 217 -6.71 9.28 3.58
C GLY A 217 -7.79 8.28 3.96
N LEU A 218 -7.60 7.57 5.08
CA LEU A 218 -8.58 6.62 5.62
C LEU A 218 -9.88 7.33 6.01
N CYS A 219 -9.78 8.50 6.65
CA CYS A 219 -10.93 9.30 7.05
C CYS A 219 -11.76 9.75 5.83
N LEU A 220 -11.09 10.23 4.76
CA LEU A 220 -11.74 10.63 3.52
C LEU A 220 -12.43 9.43 2.83
N LEU A 221 -11.75 8.30 2.75
CA LEU A 221 -12.30 7.08 2.13
C LEU A 221 -13.54 6.58 2.88
N VAL A 222 -13.42 6.41 4.20
CA VAL A 222 -14.54 5.93 5.05
C VAL A 222 -15.69 6.94 5.06
N GLY A 223 -15.38 8.24 5.17
CA GLY A 223 -16.39 9.30 5.09
C GLY A 223 -17.16 9.27 3.77
N ALA A 224 -16.46 9.10 2.65
CA ALA A 224 -17.07 8.99 1.34
C ALA A 224 -17.92 7.72 1.18
N VAL A 225 -17.49 6.57 1.76
CA VAL A 225 -18.32 5.35 1.81
C VAL A 225 -19.62 5.61 2.56
N VAL A 226 -19.56 6.28 3.72
CA VAL A 226 -20.76 6.62 4.49
C VAL A 226 -21.70 7.54 3.71
N ILE A 227 -21.14 8.58 3.08
CA ILE A 227 -21.92 9.53 2.26
C ILE A 227 -22.55 8.81 1.07
N GLY A 228 -21.78 8.00 0.33
CA GLY A 228 -22.29 7.19 -0.79
C GLY A 228 -23.40 6.23 -0.36
N PHE A 229 -23.23 5.56 0.78
CA PHE A 229 -24.25 4.67 1.36
C PHE A 229 -25.55 5.40 1.68
N VAL A 230 -25.48 6.55 2.37
CA VAL A 230 -26.67 7.37 2.68
C VAL A 230 -27.32 7.87 1.40
N SER A 231 -26.54 8.27 0.39
CA SER A 231 -27.05 8.71 -0.91
C SER A 231 -27.73 7.57 -1.68
N GLY A 232 -27.14 6.36 -1.62
CA GLY A 232 -27.74 5.14 -2.18
C GLY A 232 -29.12 4.82 -1.59
N LEU A 233 -29.31 5.05 -0.29
CA LEU A 233 -30.61 4.88 0.37
C LEU A 233 -31.63 5.95 -0.04
N GLN A 234 -31.20 7.14 -0.49
CA GLN A 234 -32.09 8.20 -0.97
C GLN A 234 -32.63 7.97 -2.40
N GLY A 235 -32.01 7.07 -3.15
CA GLY A 235 -32.48 6.59 -4.44
C GLY A 235 -31.69 7.12 -5.65
N GLN A 236 -31.98 6.54 -6.80
CA GLN A 236 -31.20 6.67 -8.05
C GLN A 236 -31.04 8.10 -8.56
N LYS A 237 -31.98 9.01 -8.29
CA LYS A 237 -31.87 10.40 -8.73
C LYS A 237 -30.70 11.12 -8.07
N VAL A 238 -30.53 10.95 -6.75
CA VAL A 238 -29.45 11.57 -5.99
C VAL A 238 -28.08 11.04 -6.43
N ILE A 239 -28.01 9.75 -6.73
CA ILE A 239 -26.83 9.10 -7.26
C ILE A 239 -26.45 9.72 -8.61
N HIS A 240 -27.37 9.72 -9.57
CA HIS A 240 -27.13 10.16 -10.94
C HIS A 240 -26.65 11.62 -11.03
N ASP A 241 -27.14 12.49 -10.17
CA ASP A 241 -26.71 13.91 -10.14
C ASP A 241 -25.21 14.06 -9.82
N ASN A 242 -24.59 13.10 -9.13
CA ASN A 242 -23.20 13.12 -8.73
C ASN A 242 -22.28 12.20 -9.56
N ASP A 243 -22.83 11.23 -10.29
CA ASP A 243 -22.06 10.26 -11.08
C ASP A 243 -21.17 10.89 -12.13
N THR A 244 -21.59 12.00 -12.74
CA THR A 244 -20.77 12.74 -13.70
C THR A 244 -19.43 13.14 -13.09
N PHE A 245 -19.43 13.57 -11.84
CA PHE A 245 -18.21 13.99 -11.14
C PHE A 245 -17.43 12.80 -10.59
N PHE A 246 -18.08 11.88 -9.85
CA PHE A 246 -17.37 10.80 -9.17
C PHE A 246 -17.08 9.56 -10.03
N VAL A 247 -17.84 9.34 -11.09
CA VAL A 247 -17.64 8.18 -11.97
C VAL A 247 -17.01 8.60 -13.31
N SER A 248 -17.61 9.54 -14.03
CA SER A 248 -17.14 9.89 -15.39
C SER A 248 -15.79 10.61 -15.40
N ALA A 249 -15.53 11.51 -14.42
CA ALA A 249 -14.27 12.23 -14.33
C ALA A 249 -13.14 11.39 -13.70
N PHE A 250 -13.44 10.26 -13.07
CA PHE A 250 -12.49 9.39 -12.36
C PHE A 250 -11.31 8.95 -13.23
N GLN A 251 -11.59 8.48 -14.46
CA GLN A 251 -10.57 8.00 -15.39
C GLN A 251 -9.57 9.11 -15.76
N GLY A 252 -10.06 10.33 -16.03
CA GLY A 252 -9.21 11.47 -16.36
C GLY A 252 -8.33 11.91 -15.18
N ALA A 253 -8.92 12.00 -13.98
CA ALA A 253 -8.19 12.32 -12.77
C ALA A 253 -7.11 11.27 -12.46
N LEU A 254 -7.42 9.99 -12.66
CA LEU A 254 -6.48 8.91 -12.47
C LEU A 254 -5.33 8.94 -13.49
N CYS A 255 -5.58 9.33 -14.75
CA CYS A 255 -4.51 9.54 -15.73
C CYS A 255 -3.49 10.60 -15.24
N LEU A 256 -3.97 11.75 -14.73
CA LEU A 256 -3.11 12.79 -14.19
C LEU A 256 -2.37 12.33 -12.94
N PHE A 257 -3.03 11.59 -12.06
CA PHE A 257 -2.40 10.98 -10.88
C PHE A 257 -1.29 10.00 -11.29
N LEU A 258 -1.53 9.13 -12.28
CA LEU A 258 -0.54 8.18 -12.76
C LEU A 258 0.64 8.85 -13.47
N LEU A 259 0.43 9.98 -14.14
CA LEU A 259 1.52 10.81 -14.69
C LEU A 259 2.49 11.23 -13.57
N GLU A 260 1.97 11.78 -12.47
CA GLU A 260 2.80 12.15 -11.31
C GLU A 260 3.44 10.94 -10.65
N MET A 261 2.70 9.83 -10.49
CA MET A 261 3.25 8.61 -9.93
C MET A 261 4.39 8.04 -10.76
N GLY A 262 4.31 8.12 -12.09
CA GLY A 262 5.40 7.75 -12.99
C GLY A 262 6.65 8.60 -12.75
N MET A 263 6.52 9.93 -12.65
CA MET A 263 7.63 10.83 -12.36
C MET A 263 8.27 10.54 -10.99
N THR A 264 7.46 10.37 -9.98
CA THR A 264 7.92 10.08 -8.62
C THR A 264 8.59 8.71 -8.54
N ALA A 265 8.04 7.67 -9.19
CA ALA A 265 8.65 6.35 -9.29
C ALA A 265 10.04 6.41 -9.94
N SER A 266 10.17 7.10 -11.08
CA SER A 266 11.45 7.29 -11.78
C SER A 266 12.51 7.99 -10.92
N ARG A 267 12.11 9.02 -10.16
CA ARG A 267 13.01 9.73 -9.22
C ARG A 267 13.44 8.81 -8.07
N LYS A 268 12.52 8.00 -7.52
CA LYS A 268 12.77 7.09 -6.40
C LYS A 268 13.65 5.89 -6.74
N LEU A 269 13.72 5.47 -8.02
CA LEU A 269 14.64 4.42 -8.45
C LEU A 269 16.11 4.75 -8.15
N LYS A 270 16.49 6.03 -8.12
CA LYS A 270 17.86 6.44 -7.77
C LYS A 270 18.19 6.12 -6.30
N ASP A 271 17.21 6.18 -5.41
CA ASP A 271 17.40 5.89 -3.98
C ASP A 271 17.69 4.40 -3.73
N LEU A 272 17.35 3.51 -4.69
CA LEU A 272 17.60 2.08 -4.61
C LEU A 272 19.07 1.67 -4.79
N GLN A 273 19.90 2.54 -5.36
CA GLN A 273 21.30 2.22 -5.61
C GLN A 273 22.07 1.89 -4.32
N SER A 274 21.65 2.45 -3.19
CA SER A 274 22.24 2.19 -1.88
C SER A 274 21.70 0.94 -1.16
N ALA A 275 20.60 0.36 -1.63
CA ALA A 275 19.85 -0.68 -0.90
C ALA A 275 20.30 -2.13 -1.20
N GLY A 276 21.12 -2.31 -2.24
CA GLY A 276 21.60 -3.63 -2.67
C GLY A 276 20.61 -4.42 -3.52
N ILE A 277 21.14 -5.36 -4.30
CA ILE A 277 20.37 -6.14 -5.29
C ILE A 277 19.25 -6.98 -4.65
N GLY A 278 19.50 -7.55 -3.47
CA GLY A 278 18.50 -8.38 -2.79
C GLY A 278 17.23 -7.63 -2.44
N PHE A 279 17.35 -6.35 -2.11
CA PHE A 279 16.21 -5.48 -1.87
C PHE A 279 15.39 -5.19 -3.15
N VAL A 280 16.08 -4.93 -4.26
CA VAL A 280 15.44 -4.72 -5.57
C VAL A 280 14.70 -5.98 -6.00
N VAL A 281 15.35 -7.14 -5.87
CA VAL A 281 14.74 -8.45 -6.16
C VAL A 281 13.52 -8.68 -5.28
N PHE A 282 13.58 -8.37 -3.98
CA PHE A 282 12.43 -8.46 -3.09
C PHE A 282 11.27 -7.59 -3.60
N GLY A 283 11.51 -6.31 -3.92
CA GLY A 283 10.46 -5.38 -4.37
C GLY A 283 9.73 -5.82 -5.64
N LEU A 284 10.39 -6.59 -6.51
CA LEU A 284 9.80 -7.15 -7.73
C LEU A 284 9.15 -8.52 -7.51
N LEU A 285 9.70 -9.35 -6.61
CA LEU A 285 9.16 -10.68 -6.32
C LEU A 285 7.98 -10.65 -5.36
N ALA A 286 7.98 -9.74 -4.39
CA ALA A 286 6.94 -9.66 -3.37
C ALA A 286 5.51 -9.60 -3.95
N PRO A 287 5.18 -8.76 -4.95
CA PRO A 287 3.87 -8.76 -5.59
C PRO A 287 3.51 -10.12 -6.22
N ASN A 288 4.51 -10.81 -6.82
CA ASN A 288 4.32 -12.11 -7.47
C ASN A 288 4.11 -13.26 -6.49
N ILE A 289 4.41 -13.07 -5.22
CA ILE A 289 4.16 -14.05 -4.16
C ILE A 289 2.84 -13.73 -3.46
N PHE A 290 2.65 -12.46 -3.09
CA PHE A 290 1.54 -12.07 -2.23
C PHE A 290 0.21 -11.96 -2.98
N ALA A 291 0.20 -11.49 -4.23
CA ALA A 291 -1.03 -11.38 -5.01
C ALA A 291 -1.63 -12.74 -5.36
N PRO A 292 -0.88 -13.73 -5.90
CA PRO A 292 -1.41 -15.09 -6.10
C PRO A 292 -1.86 -15.74 -4.80
N LEU A 293 -1.14 -15.51 -3.68
CA LEU A 293 -1.59 -15.97 -2.36
C LEU A 293 -2.96 -15.36 -2.01
N GLY A 294 -3.17 -14.07 -2.29
CA GLY A 294 -4.46 -13.41 -2.12
C GLY A 294 -5.57 -14.07 -2.95
N ILE A 295 -5.32 -14.37 -4.24
CA ILE A 295 -6.30 -15.06 -5.09
C ILE A 295 -6.66 -16.42 -4.47
N LEU A 296 -5.66 -17.24 -4.11
CA LEU A 296 -5.90 -18.56 -3.50
C LEU A 296 -6.70 -18.47 -2.20
N VAL A 297 -6.40 -17.51 -1.34
CA VAL A 297 -7.11 -17.28 -0.08
C VAL A 297 -8.56 -16.87 -0.34
N ALA A 298 -8.79 -15.97 -1.30
CA ALA A 298 -10.14 -15.54 -1.66
C ALA A 298 -10.99 -16.67 -2.25
N HIS A 299 -10.42 -17.51 -3.13
CA HIS A 299 -11.09 -18.72 -3.63
C HIS A 299 -11.37 -19.72 -2.50
N GLY A 300 -10.40 -19.93 -1.60
CA GLY A 300 -10.59 -20.78 -0.42
C GLY A 300 -11.74 -20.30 0.46
N TYR A 301 -11.82 -18.99 0.71
CA TYR A 301 -12.90 -18.38 1.47
C TYR A 301 -14.26 -18.55 0.76
N ALA A 302 -14.32 -18.25 -0.54
CA ALA A 302 -15.53 -18.41 -1.35
C ALA A 302 -16.06 -19.83 -1.30
N HIS A 303 -15.17 -20.82 -1.45
CA HIS A 303 -15.51 -22.24 -1.38
C HIS A 303 -16.01 -22.66 -0.01
N LEU A 304 -15.33 -22.24 1.09
CA LEU A 304 -15.70 -22.61 2.46
C LEU A 304 -17.01 -21.97 2.93
N THR A 305 -17.30 -20.76 2.48
CA THR A 305 -18.49 -20.02 2.89
C THR A 305 -19.63 -20.11 1.88
N HIS A 306 -19.44 -20.82 0.78
CA HIS A 306 -20.38 -20.89 -0.34
C HIS A 306 -20.79 -19.49 -0.85
N THR A 307 -19.82 -18.55 -0.85
CA THR A 307 -20.03 -17.17 -1.31
C THR A 307 -19.59 -17.04 -2.77
N GLU A 308 -20.46 -16.56 -3.63
CA GLU A 308 -20.11 -16.26 -5.01
C GLU A 308 -19.51 -14.86 -5.10
N PHE A 309 -18.22 -14.77 -5.44
CA PHE A 309 -17.57 -13.51 -5.75
C PHE A 309 -17.56 -13.24 -7.25
N LYS A 310 -17.70 -11.96 -7.60
CA LYS A 310 -17.48 -11.53 -8.99
C LYS A 310 -15.99 -11.62 -9.33
N PRO A 311 -15.60 -11.96 -10.58
CA PRO A 311 -14.19 -12.17 -10.96
C PRO A 311 -13.25 -11.02 -10.56
N GLY A 312 -13.65 -9.77 -10.77
CA GLY A 312 -12.85 -8.61 -10.38
C GLY A 312 -12.59 -8.49 -8.89
N THR A 313 -13.37 -9.16 -8.04
CA THR A 313 -13.15 -9.16 -6.57
C THR A 313 -11.89 -9.91 -6.21
N TYR A 314 -11.64 -11.05 -6.84
CA TYR A 314 -10.40 -11.83 -6.64
C TYR A 314 -9.18 -11.02 -7.07
N VAL A 315 -9.27 -10.35 -8.24
CA VAL A 315 -8.20 -9.50 -8.77
C VAL A 315 -7.93 -8.31 -7.85
N LEU A 316 -8.97 -7.62 -7.37
CA LEU A 316 -8.81 -6.51 -6.43
C LEU A 316 -8.20 -6.99 -5.10
N PHE A 317 -8.65 -8.13 -4.58
CA PHE A 317 -8.06 -8.69 -3.36
C PHE A 317 -6.59 -9.08 -3.54
N ALA A 318 -6.23 -9.65 -4.71
CA ALA A 318 -4.85 -9.91 -5.08
C ALA A 318 -4.01 -8.63 -5.09
N VAL A 319 -4.53 -7.56 -5.68
CA VAL A 319 -3.87 -6.25 -5.72
C VAL A 319 -3.67 -5.69 -4.31
N LEU A 320 -4.67 -5.80 -3.43
CA LEU A 320 -4.55 -5.38 -2.04
C LEU A 320 -3.46 -6.17 -1.28
N CYS A 321 -3.35 -7.46 -1.55
CA CYS A 321 -2.30 -8.32 -0.99
C CYS A 321 -0.91 -8.05 -1.59
N GLY A 322 -0.83 -7.78 -2.90
CA GLY A 322 0.43 -7.60 -3.64
C GLY A 322 0.92 -6.15 -3.72
N ALA A 323 0.20 -5.20 -3.14
CA ALA A 323 0.62 -3.80 -3.10
C ALA A 323 1.53 -3.50 -1.91
N ALA A 324 2.04 -2.27 -1.87
CA ALA A 324 2.76 -1.72 -0.73
C ALA A 324 2.33 -0.27 -0.51
N SER A 325 1.98 0.07 0.71
CA SER A 325 1.54 1.42 1.07
C SER A 325 2.61 2.47 0.83
N TYR A 326 2.21 3.66 0.43
CA TYR A 326 3.11 4.81 0.30
C TYR A 326 2.46 6.13 0.77
N ILE A 327 1.25 6.06 1.33
CA ILE A 327 0.50 7.22 1.86
C ILE A 327 0.29 7.07 3.36
N ALA A 328 -0.45 6.06 3.82
CA ALA A 328 -0.86 5.92 5.22
C ALA A 328 0.27 5.44 6.13
N VAL A 329 0.92 4.33 5.79
CA VAL A 329 2.01 3.77 6.61
C VAL A 329 3.18 4.74 6.80
N PRO A 330 3.66 5.49 5.77
CA PRO A 330 4.67 6.51 5.96
C PRO A 330 4.32 7.58 7.00
N ALA A 331 3.07 8.03 7.03
CA ALA A 331 2.63 9.06 7.99
C ALA A 331 2.77 8.55 9.43
N VAL A 332 2.27 7.35 9.70
CA VAL A 332 2.36 6.71 11.02
C VAL A 332 3.81 6.43 11.41
N GLN A 333 4.62 5.91 10.49
CA GLN A 333 6.01 5.53 10.80
C GLN A 333 6.90 6.74 11.10
N ARG A 334 6.71 7.87 10.42
CA ARG A 334 7.48 9.09 10.70
C ARG A 334 7.34 9.57 12.15
N LEU A 335 6.17 9.36 12.76
CA LEU A 335 5.90 9.71 14.15
C LEU A 335 6.37 8.63 15.12
N ALA A 336 6.14 7.37 14.79
CA ALA A 336 6.35 6.24 15.71
C ALA A 336 7.76 5.65 15.65
N VAL A 337 8.48 5.81 14.54
CA VAL A 337 9.78 5.20 14.26
C VAL A 337 10.72 6.18 13.54
N PRO A 338 11.11 7.29 14.19
CA PRO A 338 11.97 8.30 13.56
C PRO A 338 13.38 7.80 13.23
N GLU A 339 13.81 6.67 13.82
CA GLU A 339 15.13 6.07 13.64
C GLU A 339 15.33 5.35 12.30
N THR A 340 14.24 5.13 11.56
CA THR A 340 14.28 4.40 10.28
C THR A 340 14.67 5.31 9.10
N SER A 341 15.16 4.70 8.02
CA SER A 341 15.32 5.38 6.75
C SER A 341 13.96 5.83 6.19
N ALA A 342 13.79 7.12 5.93
CA ALA A 342 12.57 7.65 5.34
C ALA A 342 12.44 7.35 3.83
N THR A 343 13.55 7.08 3.14
CA THR A 343 13.61 6.96 1.67
C THR A 343 13.47 5.52 1.18
N LEU A 344 14.09 4.56 1.86
CA LEU A 344 14.11 3.16 1.43
C LEU A 344 12.72 2.52 1.31
N PRO A 345 11.82 2.63 2.32
CA PRO A 345 10.49 2.07 2.19
C PRO A 345 9.69 2.67 1.03
N LEU A 346 9.81 4.00 0.81
CA LEU A 346 9.15 4.69 -0.30
C LEU A 346 9.74 4.29 -1.66
N ALA A 347 11.05 4.07 -1.73
CA ALA A 347 11.71 3.60 -2.95
C ALA A 347 11.23 2.19 -3.33
N ALA A 348 11.04 1.29 -2.35
CA ALA A 348 10.48 -0.03 -2.57
C ALA A 348 9.02 0.06 -3.04
N SER A 349 8.17 0.76 -2.28
CA SER A 349 6.73 0.79 -2.55
C SER A 349 6.39 1.53 -3.85
N LEU A 350 6.94 2.73 -4.09
CA LEU A 350 6.67 3.53 -5.29
C LEU A 350 7.56 3.14 -6.48
N GLY A 351 8.88 3.04 -6.24
CA GLY A 351 9.84 2.82 -7.31
C GLY A 351 9.74 1.42 -7.91
N LEU A 352 9.52 0.39 -7.11
CA LEU A 352 9.49 -1.00 -7.54
C LEU A 352 8.06 -1.55 -7.58
N THR A 353 7.45 -1.74 -6.42
CA THR A 353 6.20 -2.51 -6.30
C THR A 353 5.01 -1.84 -6.99
N PHE A 354 4.83 -0.54 -6.80
CA PHE A 354 3.77 0.20 -7.49
C PHE A 354 3.97 0.17 -9.01
N SER A 355 5.20 0.49 -9.46
CA SER A 355 5.55 0.47 -10.88
C SER A 355 5.32 -0.90 -11.50
N TYR A 356 5.73 -1.97 -10.81
CA TYR A 356 5.50 -3.35 -11.23
C TYR A 356 4.00 -3.67 -11.31
N ASN A 357 3.24 -3.37 -10.26
CA ASN A 357 1.81 -3.67 -10.22
C ASN A 357 1.02 -2.96 -11.33
N VAL A 358 1.31 -1.67 -11.54
CA VAL A 358 0.62 -0.89 -12.56
C VAL A 358 0.98 -1.37 -13.97
N THR A 359 2.23 -1.77 -14.22
CA THR A 359 2.68 -2.16 -15.56
C THR A 359 2.42 -3.65 -15.87
N PHE A 360 2.82 -4.55 -14.98
CA PHE A 360 2.80 -5.99 -15.20
C PHE A 360 1.83 -6.73 -14.28
N GLY A 361 1.77 -6.35 -13.00
CA GLY A 361 1.07 -7.09 -11.96
C GLY A 361 -0.43 -7.18 -12.21
N ILE A 362 -1.13 -6.05 -12.40
CA ILE A 362 -2.59 -6.04 -12.61
C ILE A 362 -2.99 -6.89 -13.82
N PRO A 363 -2.38 -6.73 -15.02
CA PRO A 363 -2.66 -7.62 -16.14
C PRO A 363 -2.42 -9.09 -15.83
N LEU A 364 -1.34 -9.41 -15.11
CA LEU A 364 -0.98 -10.77 -14.75
C LEU A 364 -2.01 -11.38 -13.78
N TYR A 365 -2.48 -10.62 -12.79
CA TYR A 365 -3.48 -11.11 -11.82
C TYR A 365 -4.84 -11.37 -12.46
N ILE A 366 -5.22 -10.56 -13.47
CA ILE A 366 -6.44 -10.80 -14.27
C ILE A 366 -6.34 -12.13 -15.00
N GLU A 367 -5.19 -12.43 -15.61
CA GLU A 367 -5.00 -13.69 -16.32
C GLU A 367 -4.89 -14.88 -15.37
N PHE A 368 -4.31 -14.71 -14.17
CA PHE A 368 -4.32 -15.75 -13.15
C PHE A 368 -5.73 -16.11 -12.70
N GLU A 369 -6.57 -15.10 -12.45
CA GLU A 369 -7.97 -15.33 -12.09
C GLU A 369 -8.72 -16.06 -13.19
N ARG A 370 -8.53 -15.68 -14.47
CA ARG A 370 -9.14 -16.37 -15.61
C ARG A 370 -8.73 -17.85 -15.75
N LEU A 371 -7.54 -18.19 -15.28
CA LEU A 371 -7.06 -19.57 -15.32
C LEU A 371 -7.59 -20.42 -14.16
N MET A 372 -8.04 -19.80 -13.08
CA MET A 372 -8.54 -20.46 -11.87
C MET A 372 -10.07 -20.54 -11.81
N GLY A 373 -10.78 -19.62 -12.47
CA GLY A 373 -12.24 -19.59 -12.58
C GLY A 373 -12.73 -20.27 -13.84
#